data_bc36e630f1e331f6d84b8790e553e33e
#
_entry.id   bc36e630f1e331f6d84b8790e553e33e
#
_cell.length_a   1.000
_cell.length_b   1.000
_cell.length_c   1.000
_cell.angle_alpha   90.00
_cell.angle_beta   90.00
_cell.angle_gamma   90.00
#
_symmetry.space_group_name_H-M   'P 1'
#
loop_
_entity.id
_entity.type
_entity.pdbx_description
1 polymer ?
#
loop_
_entity_poly.entity_id
_entity_poly.type
_entity_poly.pdbx_seq_one_letter_code
_entity_poly.pdbx_strand_id
1 'polypeptide(L)'
;MGSLGAMATRGRSASYSKDRYFQGDVSSDSMLIAEGIEGHVPYRGPLAAVAYQLIGGLRQAMFYTGASTIPELQERGSFVRITSAGLRESHPHDIQMTVEAPNYSG
;
A
#
# COMPACT_ATOMS: atom_id res chain seq x y z
N MET A 1 1.94 -16.41 2.48
CA MET A 1 3.09 -16.66 3.36
C MET A 1 2.62 -16.56 4.81
N GLY A 2 2.95 -17.55 5.65
CA GLY A 2 2.55 -17.57 7.05
C GLY A 2 3.51 -16.76 7.92
N SER A 3 3.01 -15.79 8.68
CA SER A 3 3.78 -15.12 9.72
C SER A 3 3.90 -16.00 10.97
N LEU A 4 4.87 -15.72 11.82
CA LEU A 4 5.06 -16.44 13.07
C LEU A 4 3.81 -16.35 13.95
N GLY A 5 3.19 -15.18 14.09
CA GLY A 5 1.96 -14.98 14.85
C GLY A 5 0.76 -15.74 14.28
N ALA A 6 0.60 -15.78 12.96
CA ALA A 6 -0.46 -16.56 12.32
C ALA A 6 -0.29 -18.06 12.53
N MET A 7 0.95 -18.57 12.60
CA MET A 7 1.25 -19.97 12.87
C MET A 7 1.20 -20.32 14.35
N ALA A 8 1.51 -19.37 15.22
CA ALA A 8 1.55 -19.55 16.68
C ALA A 8 0.19 -19.32 17.37
N THR A 9 -0.84 -18.83 16.68
CA THR A 9 -2.15 -18.55 17.25
C THR A 9 -2.81 -19.82 17.80
N ARG A 10 -3.29 -19.77 19.03
CA ARG A 10 -3.93 -20.88 19.72
C ARG A 10 -5.39 -21.03 19.23
N GLY A 11 -5.70 -22.14 18.55
CA GLY A 11 -7.07 -22.46 18.13
C GLY A 11 -7.11 -23.31 16.85
N ARG A 12 -8.30 -23.77 16.47
CA ARG A 12 -8.51 -24.61 15.27
C ARG A 12 -8.00 -23.97 13.97
N SER A 13 -8.00 -22.65 13.90
CA SER A 13 -7.49 -21.90 12.77
C SER A 13 -5.96 -21.94 12.66
N ALA A 14 -5.24 -22.09 13.78
CA ALA A 14 -3.79 -22.12 13.82
C ALA A 14 -3.21 -23.44 13.26
N SER A 15 -3.88 -24.56 13.53
CA SER A 15 -3.49 -25.86 12.99
C SER A 15 -3.48 -25.84 11.45
N TYR A 16 -4.51 -25.24 10.85
CA TYR A 16 -4.62 -25.15 9.41
C TYR A 16 -3.47 -24.35 8.76
N SER A 17 -3.04 -23.28 9.39
CA SER A 17 -1.91 -22.48 8.90
C SER A 17 -0.58 -23.24 8.97
N LYS A 18 -0.34 -23.99 10.08
CA LYS A 18 0.84 -24.83 10.24
C LYS A 18 0.87 -25.94 9.19
N ASP A 19 -0.23 -26.64 8.99
CA ASP A 19 -0.36 -27.74 8.04
C ASP A 19 -0.07 -27.26 6.61
N ARG A 20 -0.55 -26.09 6.25
CA ARG A 20 -0.33 -25.49 4.93
C ARG A 20 1.15 -25.27 4.61
N TYR A 21 1.98 -25.04 5.63
CA TYR A 21 3.43 -24.82 5.49
C TYR A 21 4.25 -26.04 5.97
N PHE A 22 3.63 -27.21 6.08
CA PHE A 22 4.28 -28.46 6.52
C PHE A 22 4.93 -28.37 7.91
N GLN A 23 4.34 -27.60 8.79
CA GLN A 23 4.83 -27.40 10.15
C GLN A 23 3.80 -27.84 11.22
N GLY A 24 2.86 -28.71 10.87
CA GLY A 24 1.81 -29.20 11.76
C GLY A 24 2.34 -29.94 13.01
N ASP A 25 3.45 -30.65 12.85
CA ASP A 25 4.07 -31.45 13.90
C ASP A 25 4.93 -30.62 14.88
N VAL A 26 5.13 -29.32 14.60
CA VAL A 26 5.94 -28.44 15.45
C VAL A 26 5.17 -28.06 16.70
N SER A 27 5.61 -28.51 17.85
CA SER A 27 4.96 -28.30 19.15
C SER A 27 5.39 -27.02 19.86
N SER A 28 6.53 -26.47 19.53
CA SER A 28 7.08 -25.24 20.11
C SER A 28 7.09 -24.09 19.11
N ASP A 29 6.59 -22.94 19.52
CA ASP A 29 6.56 -21.73 18.66
C ASP A 29 7.96 -21.27 18.24
N SER A 30 8.98 -21.57 19.05
CA SER A 30 10.38 -21.28 18.74
C SER A 30 10.98 -22.12 17.60
N MET A 31 10.32 -23.23 17.26
CA MET A 31 10.74 -24.13 16.18
C MET A 31 9.99 -23.87 14.87
N LEU A 32 9.01 -22.95 14.87
CA LEU A 32 8.29 -22.55 13.66
C LEU A 32 9.17 -21.71 12.75
N ILE A 33 9.18 -22.03 11.47
CA ILE A 33 9.87 -21.24 10.46
C ILE A 33 8.85 -20.35 9.77
N ALA A 34 8.92 -19.04 10.02
CA ALA A 34 8.02 -18.07 9.42
C ALA A 34 8.48 -17.70 8.00
N GLU A 35 7.57 -17.76 7.04
CA GLU A 35 7.79 -17.29 5.67
C GLU A 35 7.25 -15.87 5.45
N GLY A 36 6.42 -15.39 6.36
CA GLY A 36 5.83 -14.06 6.32
C GLY A 36 6.28 -13.20 7.52
N ILE A 37 6.09 -11.91 7.38
CA ILE A 37 6.33 -10.93 8.43
C ILE A 37 5.01 -10.37 8.96
N GLU A 38 5.05 -9.84 10.16
CA GLU A 38 3.96 -9.08 10.77
C GLU A 38 4.33 -7.60 10.78
N GLY A 39 3.34 -6.76 10.52
CA GLY A 39 3.55 -5.33 10.51
C GLY A 39 2.23 -4.58 10.63
N HIS A 40 2.34 -3.29 10.77
CA HIS A 40 1.21 -2.36 10.78
C HIS A 40 1.23 -1.50 9.54
N VAL A 41 0.05 -1.20 9.02
CA VAL A 41 -0.12 -0.19 7.99
C VAL A 41 -0.97 0.96 8.56
N PRO A 42 -0.70 2.21 8.19
CA PRO A 42 -1.52 3.33 8.63
C PRO A 42 -2.97 3.18 8.15
N TYR A 43 -3.92 3.42 9.03
CA TYR A 43 -5.33 3.52 8.63
C TYR A 43 -5.54 4.82 7.84
N ARG A 44 -6.09 4.71 6.64
CA ARG A 44 -6.29 5.84 5.72
C ARG A 44 -7.73 6.38 5.71
N GLY A 45 -8.56 5.94 6.62
CA GLY A 45 -9.95 6.35 6.72
C GLY A 45 -10.92 5.43 5.97
N PRO A 46 -12.20 5.80 5.90
CA PRO A 46 -13.23 5.02 5.22
C PRO A 46 -12.91 4.86 3.72
N LEU A 47 -13.27 3.72 3.15
CA LEU A 47 -13.07 3.43 1.73
C LEU A 47 -13.65 4.53 0.82
N ALA A 48 -14.84 5.04 1.15
CA ALA A 48 -15.49 6.10 0.37
C ALA A 48 -14.63 7.37 0.28
N ALA A 49 -13.98 7.77 1.37
CA ALA A 49 -13.09 8.92 1.39
C ALA A 49 -11.83 8.68 0.54
N VAL A 50 -11.23 7.51 0.65
CA VAL A 50 -10.06 7.14 -0.16
C VAL A 50 -10.42 7.07 -1.64
N ALA A 51 -11.53 6.43 -1.99
CA ALA A 51 -12.01 6.36 -3.38
C ALA A 51 -12.30 7.75 -3.96
N TYR A 52 -12.90 8.64 -3.17
CA TYR A 52 -13.13 10.03 -3.59
C TYR A 52 -11.83 10.76 -3.93
N GLN A 53 -10.79 10.61 -3.12
CA GLN A 53 -9.47 11.21 -3.40
C GLN A 53 -8.82 10.62 -4.65
N LEU A 54 -8.91 9.31 -4.86
CA LEU A 54 -8.38 8.67 -6.07
C LEU A 54 -9.10 9.14 -7.33
N ILE A 55 -10.42 9.21 -7.30
CA ILE A 55 -11.22 9.72 -8.43
C ILE A 55 -10.92 11.21 -8.67
N GLY A 56 -10.74 11.99 -7.61
CA GLY A 56 -10.33 13.38 -7.69
C GLY A 56 -8.98 13.54 -8.41
N GLY A 57 -8.00 12.71 -8.06
CA GLY A 57 -6.70 12.68 -8.73
C GLY A 57 -6.81 12.31 -10.20
N LEU A 58 -7.64 11.33 -10.55
CA LEU A 58 -7.90 10.95 -11.94
C LEU A 58 -8.52 12.12 -12.73
N ARG A 59 -9.53 12.77 -12.19
CA ARG A 59 -10.17 13.94 -12.82
C ARG A 59 -9.17 15.08 -13.03
N GLN A 60 -8.29 15.30 -12.07
CA GLN A 60 -7.25 16.31 -12.18
C GLN A 60 -6.25 15.98 -13.30
N ALA A 61 -5.84 14.71 -13.41
CA ALA A 61 -4.98 14.26 -14.49
C ALA A 61 -5.65 14.44 -15.87
N MET A 62 -6.93 14.10 -15.97
CA MET A 62 -7.71 14.33 -17.20
C MET A 62 -7.80 15.82 -17.54
N PHE A 63 -7.98 16.68 -16.56
CA PHE A 63 -8.00 18.12 -16.74
C PHE A 63 -6.66 18.62 -17.30
N TYR A 64 -5.54 18.24 -16.71
CA TYR A 64 -4.21 18.67 -17.18
C TYR A 64 -3.84 18.15 -18.57
N THR A 65 -4.31 16.97 -18.94
CA THR A 65 -4.06 16.41 -20.29
C THR A 65 -5.09 16.85 -21.33
N GLY A 66 -6.15 17.55 -20.90
CA GLY A 66 -7.25 17.95 -21.78
C GLY A 66 -8.12 16.77 -22.25
N ALA A 67 -8.10 15.65 -21.49
CA ALA A 67 -8.87 14.46 -21.84
C ALA A 67 -10.28 14.50 -21.24
N SER A 68 -11.29 14.27 -22.06
CA SER A 68 -12.70 14.21 -21.65
C SER A 68 -13.14 12.78 -21.25
N THR A 69 -12.41 11.77 -21.71
CA THR A 69 -12.69 10.35 -21.47
C THR A 69 -11.44 9.61 -21.03
N ILE A 70 -11.61 8.43 -20.42
CA ILE A 70 -10.48 7.58 -20.05
C ILE A 70 -9.66 7.13 -21.26
N PRO A 71 -10.25 6.70 -22.38
CA PRO A 71 -9.48 6.40 -23.58
C PRO A 71 -8.64 7.58 -24.08
N GLU A 72 -9.18 8.79 -24.06
CA GLU A 72 -8.41 9.99 -24.43
C GLU A 72 -7.24 10.24 -23.48
N LEU A 73 -7.42 10.01 -22.16
CA LEU A 73 -6.34 10.11 -21.21
C LEU A 73 -5.22 9.10 -21.50
N GLN A 74 -5.58 7.87 -21.83
CA GLN A 74 -4.62 6.81 -22.19
C GLN A 74 -3.85 7.14 -23.48
N GLU A 75 -4.52 7.76 -24.45
CA GLU A 75 -3.90 8.16 -25.71
C GLU A 75 -3.00 9.40 -25.55
N ARG A 76 -3.43 10.39 -24.79
CA ARG A 76 -2.70 11.66 -24.59
C ARG A 76 -1.66 11.61 -23.50
N GLY A 77 -1.82 10.70 -22.52
CA GLY A 77 -0.90 10.55 -21.40
C GLY A 77 0.48 10.11 -21.85
N SER A 78 1.50 10.77 -21.35
CA SER A 78 2.89 10.43 -21.62
C SER A 78 3.64 10.28 -20.29
N PHE A 79 4.38 9.19 -20.15
CA PHE A 79 5.22 8.97 -18.98
C PHE A 79 6.62 9.52 -19.21
N VAL A 80 7.15 10.20 -18.21
CA VAL A 80 8.53 10.67 -18.21
C VAL A 80 9.30 9.98 -17.09
N ARG A 81 10.53 9.59 -17.39
CA ARG A 81 11.42 9.02 -16.39
C ARG A 81 12.09 10.16 -15.63
N ILE A 82 12.00 10.13 -14.30
CA ILE A 82 12.63 11.15 -13.44
C ILE A 82 13.66 10.51 -12.52
N THR A 83 14.61 11.30 -12.06
CA THR A 83 15.59 10.91 -11.05
C THR A 83 14.98 11.03 -9.64
N SER A 84 15.61 10.39 -8.66
CA SER A 84 15.22 10.56 -7.25
C SER A 84 15.37 12.02 -6.78
N ALA A 85 16.35 12.74 -7.31
CA ALA A 85 16.53 14.16 -7.02
C ALA A 85 15.39 14.99 -7.63
N GLY A 86 15.00 14.71 -8.88
CA GLY A 86 13.86 15.36 -9.54
C GLY A 86 12.53 15.07 -8.83
N LEU A 87 12.37 13.86 -8.30
CA LEU A 87 11.19 13.51 -7.51
C LEU A 87 11.10 14.35 -6.23
N ARG A 88 12.20 14.46 -5.50
CA ARG A 88 12.26 15.31 -4.29
C ARG A 88 11.99 16.77 -4.59
N GLU A 89 12.53 17.29 -5.68
CA GLU A 89 12.31 18.68 -6.11
C GLU A 89 10.85 18.94 -6.50
N SER A 90 10.15 17.92 -7.02
CA SER A 90 8.73 18.00 -7.39
C SER A 90 7.77 18.02 -6.20
N HIS A 91 8.24 17.59 -5.04
CA HIS A 91 7.47 17.62 -3.78
C HIS A 91 7.81 18.89 -2.97
N PRO A 92 6.94 19.25 -1.99
CA PRO A 92 7.30 20.29 -1.04
C PRO A 92 8.63 19.95 -0.37
N HIS A 93 9.58 20.87 -0.42
CA HIS A 93 10.92 20.72 0.15
C HIS A 93 11.32 22.03 0.86
N ASP A 94 12.29 21.95 1.74
CA ASP A 94 12.78 23.08 2.52
C ASP A 94 11.70 23.78 3.38
N ILE A 95 10.63 23.07 3.69
CA ILE A 95 9.55 23.54 4.58
C ILE A 95 9.22 22.48 5.63
N GLN A 96 8.76 22.93 6.77
CA GLN A 96 8.13 22.07 7.77
C GLN A 96 6.62 22.09 7.54
N MET A 97 6.07 20.97 7.13
CA MET A 97 4.61 20.87 6.94
C MET A 97 3.92 20.95 8.31
N THR A 98 2.99 21.87 8.43
CA THR A 98 2.14 22.02 9.62
C THR A 98 0.80 21.32 9.48
N VAL A 99 0.35 21.10 8.24
CA VAL A 99 -0.86 20.33 7.90
C VAL A 99 -0.55 19.48 6.68
N GLU A 100 -0.76 18.19 6.81
CA GLU A 100 -0.62 17.27 5.66
C GLU A 100 -1.91 17.27 4.83
N ALA A 101 -1.74 17.36 3.52
CA ALA A 101 -2.84 17.12 2.60
C ALA A 101 -3.13 15.59 2.51
N PRO A 102 -4.38 15.17 2.22
CA PRO A 102 -4.72 13.74 2.15
C PRO A 102 -3.86 12.92 1.18
N ASN A 103 -3.30 13.57 0.16
CA ASN A 103 -2.48 12.95 -0.89
C ASN A 103 -0.98 13.14 -0.67
N TYR A 104 -0.58 13.82 0.40
CA TYR A 104 0.80 14.04 0.79
C TYR A 104 1.05 13.50 2.19
N SER A 105 1.92 12.53 2.29
CA SER A 105 2.50 12.08 3.56
C SER A 105 4.01 12.21 3.46
N GLY A 106 4.58 12.96 4.36
CA GLY A 106 6.03 13.08 4.50
C GLY A 106 6.67 11.81 4.98
#